data_fd4736bb58a443c8f03ebd1944c779ba
#
_entry.id   fd4736bb58a443c8f03ebd1944c779ba
#
_cell.length_a   1.000
_cell.length_b   1.000
_cell.length_c   1.000
_cell.angle_alpha   90.00
_cell.angle_beta   90.00
_cell.angle_gamma   90.00
#
_symmetry.space_group_name_H-M   'P 1'
#
loop_
_entity.id
_entity.type
_entity.pdbx_description
1 polymer ?
#
loop_
_entity_poly.entity_id
_entity_poly.type
_entity_poly.pdbx_seq_one_letter_code
_entity_poly.pdbx_strand_id
1 'polypeptide(L)' 'MWIAFMLLCSTPAAISCEVMVKTEDVFYSEEACVQEAAIVARYFQQQGYLAIPDCQKIKMGVSL' A
#
# COMPACT_ATOMS: atom_id res chain seq x y z
N MET A 1 -3.37 12.08 -8.39
CA MET A 1 -4.02 11.03 -7.60
C MET A 1 -2.99 10.03 -7.11
N TRP A 2 -3.31 9.36 -6.03
CA TRP A 2 -2.38 8.44 -5.38
C TRP A 2 -3.03 7.09 -5.16
N ILE A 3 -2.26 6.05 -5.33
CA ILE A 3 -2.71 4.68 -5.07
C ILE A 3 -1.84 4.09 -3.98
N ALA A 4 -2.47 3.42 -3.04
CA ALA A 4 -1.77 2.79 -1.93
C ALA A 4 -1.31 1.39 -2.35
N PHE A 5 -0.06 1.10 -2.05
CA PHE A 5 0.52 -0.21 -2.22
C PHE A 5 0.96 -0.74 -0.87
N MET A 6 1.06 -2.03 -0.74
CA MET A 6 1.62 -2.62 0.45
C MET A 6 2.37 -3.88 0.07
N LEU A 7 3.59 -3.97 0.54
CA LEU A 7 4.37 -5.19 0.41
C LEU A 7 4.10 -6.02 1.65
N LEU A 8 3.48 -7.16 1.46
CA LEU A 8 3.06 -8.01 2.55
C LEU A 8 3.85 -9.32 2.49
N CYS A 9 4.58 -9.57 3.56
CA CYS A 9 5.38 -10.79 3.67
C CYS A 9 4.84 -11.65 4.79
N SER A 10 4.63 -12.92 4.52
CA SER A 10 4.00 -13.82 5.48
C SER A 10 4.97 -14.32 6.55
N THR A 11 6.27 -14.17 6.32
CA THR A 11 7.26 -14.58 7.29
C THR A 11 8.28 -13.48 7.51
N PRO A 12 8.91 -13.44 8.69
CA PRO A 12 9.95 -12.45 8.95
C PRO A 12 11.15 -12.57 8.02
N ALA A 13 11.33 -13.75 7.43
CA ALA A 13 12.45 -13.97 6.52
C ALA A 13 12.24 -13.33 5.15
N ALA A 14 11.06 -12.76 4.91
CA ALA A 14 10.74 -12.08 3.68
C ALA A 14 10.90 -12.99 2.45
N ILE A 15 10.63 -14.26 2.61
CA ILE A 15 10.74 -15.20 1.51
C ILE A 15 9.48 -15.21 0.67
N SER A 16 8.34 -15.07 1.32
CA SER A 16 7.05 -15.08 0.65
C SER A 16 6.41 -13.71 0.76
N CYS A 17 6.65 -12.87 -0.22
CA CYS A 17 6.10 -11.53 -0.22
C CYS A 17 5.19 -11.33 -1.41
N GLU A 18 4.16 -10.54 -1.20
CA GLU A 18 3.21 -10.18 -2.25
C GLU A 18 2.97 -8.68 -2.20
N VAL A 19 2.77 -8.11 -3.38
CA VAL A 19 2.43 -6.70 -3.48
C VAL A 19 0.91 -6.60 -3.56
N MET A 20 0.32 -5.89 -2.62
CA MET A 20 -1.11 -5.65 -2.60
C MET A 20 -1.38 -4.23 -3.04
N VAL A 21 -2.30 -4.09 -3.98
CA VAL A 21 -2.64 -2.80 -4.54
C VAL A 21 -4.14 -2.58 -4.40
N LYS A 22 -4.51 -1.45 -3.82
CA LYS A 22 -5.91 -1.07 -3.73
C LYS A 22 -6.23 -0.09 -4.85
N THR A 23 -6.60 -0.61 -5.98
CA THR A 23 -6.91 0.24 -7.13
C THR A 23 -8.30 0.86 -7.02
N GLU A 24 -9.15 0.33 -6.15
CA GLU A 24 -10.49 0.85 -5.98
C GLU A 24 -10.50 2.15 -5.19
N ASP A 25 -9.50 2.34 -4.33
CA ASP A 25 -9.42 3.52 -3.49
C ASP A 25 -8.34 4.44 -4.01
N VAL A 26 -8.76 5.56 -4.56
CA VAL A 26 -7.84 6.55 -5.09
C VAL A 26 -7.84 7.74 -4.16
N PHE A 27 -6.66 8.23 -3.82
CA PHE A 27 -6.52 9.35 -2.90
C PHE A 27 -6.08 10.59 -3.67
N TYR A 28 -6.60 11.74 -3.24
CA TYR A 28 -6.29 12.99 -3.94
C TYR A 28 -5.05 13.66 -3.38
N SER A 29 -4.57 13.20 -2.23
CA SER A 29 -3.35 13.76 -1.65
C SER A 29 -2.46 12.63 -1.18
N GLU A 30 -1.16 12.89 -1.18
CA GLU A 30 -0.20 11.93 -0.69
C GLU A 30 -0.40 11.65 0.79
N GLU A 31 -0.73 12.69 1.53
CA GLU A 31 -0.93 12.55 2.97
C GLU A 31 -2.07 11.58 3.29
N ALA A 32 -3.18 11.71 2.58
CA ALA A 32 -4.31 10.81 2.79
C ALA A 32 -3.93 9.38 2.45
N CYS A 33 -3.17 9.19 1.37
CA CYS A 33 -2.74 7.87 0.95
C CYS A 33 -1.82 7.24 1.99
N VAL A 34 -0.85 8.01 2.47
CA VAL A 34 0.10 7.51 3.46
C VAL A 34 -0.60 7.13 4.75
N GLN A 35 -1.53 7.96 5.21
CA GLN A 35 -2.26 7.68 6.44
C GLN A 35 -3.06 6.38 6.33
N GLU A 36 -3.77 6.22 5.23
CA GLU A 36 -4.56 5.01 5.03
C GLU A 36 -3.66 3.78 4.90
N ALA A 37 -2.59 3.89 4.15
CA ALA A 37 -1.67 2.80 3.97
C ALA A 37 -1.04 2.39 5.30
N ALA A 38 -0.71 3.37 6.13
CA ALA A 38 -0.11 3.09 7.43
C ALA A 38 -1.09 2.36 8.35
N ILE A 39 -2.35 2.74 8.31
CA ILE A 39 -3.37 2.09 9.14
C ILE A 39 -3.51 0.63 8.75
N VAL A 40 -3.60 0.37 7.46
CA VAL A 40 -3.76 -1.00 6.97
C VAL A 40 -2.50 -1.82 7.27
N ALA A 41 -1.33 -1.22 7.06
CA ALA A 41 -0.08 -1.92 7.35
C ALA A 41 0.03 -2.29 8.82
N ARG A 42 -0.38 -1.37 9.70
CA ARG A 42 -0.36 -1.66 11.14
C ARG A 42 -1.26 -2.83 11.49
N TYR A 43 -2.41 -2.91 10.84
CA TYR A 43 -3.33 -4.00 11.07
C TYR A 43 -2.64 -5.35 10.78
N PHE A 44 -1.97 -5.45 9.64
CA PHE A 44 -1.29 -6.68 9.28
C PHE A 44 -0.08 -6.95 10.16
N GLN A 45 0.61 -5.90 10.59
CA GLN A 45 1.75 -6.07 11.48
C GLN A 45 1.31 -6.70 12.80
N GLN A 46 0.14 -6.34 13.28
CA GLN A 46 -0.40 -6.93 14.51
C GLN A 46 -0.76 -8.40 14.32
N GLN A 47 -0.98 -8.82 13.09
CA GLN A 47 -1.25 -10.22 12.79
C GLN A 47 0.02 -11.05 12.62
N GLY A 48 1.17 -10.42 12.73
CA GLY A 48 2.44 -11.13 12.58
C GLY A 48 3.05 -11.05 11.20
N TYR A 49 2.47 -10.28 10.31
CA TYR A 49 3.01 -10.11 8.97
C TYR A 49 3.99 -8.96 8.93
N LEU A 50 4.91 -9.04 7.96
CA LEU A 50 5.74 -7.89 7.64
C LEU A 50 5.02 -7.10 6.56
N ALA A 51 4.61 -5.90 6.89
CA ALA A 51 3.84 -5.05 5.98
C ALA A 51 4.55 -3.72 5.81
N ILE A 52 4.85 -3.38 4.56
CA ILE A 52 5.52 -2.13 4.24
C ILE A 52 4.58 -1.31 3.35
N PRO A 53 4.05 -0.20 3.86
CA PRO A 53 3.15 0.63 3.07
C PRO A 53 3.92 1.55 2.14
N ASP A 54 3.30 1.85 1.00
CA ASP A 54 3.87 2.75 0.04
C ASP A 54 2.75 3.41 -0.75
N CYS A 55 3.05 4.53 -1.37
CA CYS A 55 2.09 5.25 -2.18
C CYS A 55 2.75 5.67 -3.48
N GLN A 56 2.00 5.55 -4.56
CA GLN A 56 2.47 5.94 -5.88
C GLN A 56 1.55 6.98 -6.47
N LYS A 57 2.13 7.99 -7.05
CA LYS A 57 1.37 9.01 -7.76
C LYS A 57 1.06 8.51 -9.16
N ILE A 58 -0.18 8.62 -9.55
CA ILE A 58 -0.60 8.21 -10.88
C ILE A 58 -1.11 9.42 -11.63
N LYS A 59 -0.92 9.42 -12.92
CA LYS A 59 -1.43 10.47 -13.79
C LYS A 59 -2.76 10.03 -14.37
N MET A 60 -3.77 10.77 -14.03
CA MET A 60 -5.10 10.48 -14.56
C MET A 60 -5.28 11.13 -15.90
N GLY A 61 -6.01 10.44 -16.76
CA GLY A 61 -6.33 11.00 -18.07
C GLY A 61 -5.19 11.00 -19.04
N VAL A 62 -4.15 10.31 -18.80
CA VAL A 62 -3.06 10.20 -19.75
C VAL A 62 -3.47 9.24 -20.83
N SER A 63 -3.61 9.71 -21.99
CA SER A 63 -3.88 8.80 -23.02
C SER A 63 -2.75 8.72 -23.92
N LEU A 64 -2.60 8.47 -23.96
CA LEU A 64 -1.83 8.40 -24.66
C LEU A 64 -1.67 8.65 -25.63
#